data_f4790c30ec37aa6837e00b9d6359dc98
#
_entry.id   f4790c30ec37aa6837e00b9d6359dc98
#
_cell.length_a   1.000
_cell.length_b   1.000
_cell.length_c   1.000
_cell.angle_alpha   90.00
_cell.angle_beta   90.00
_cell.angle_gamma   90.00
#
_symmetry.space_group_name_H-M   'P 1'
#
loop_
_entity.id
_entity.type
_entity.pdbx_description
1 polymer ?
#
loop_
_entity_poly.entity_id
_entity_poly.type
_entity_poly.pdbx_seq_one_letter_code
_entity_poly.pdbx_strand_id
1 'polypeptide(L)'
;MVYRIYVEKKPGFDVEANGLKNELTGLLGIRSLTGLRLLNRYDVEGIDEALFHQCVSTVFSEPPVDNTYAQLPEHEGTAFAVEYLPGQFDQRADSAAECIQLISQGERPLVRSARVYLLQGSPVSYTHLRAHET
;
A
#
# COMPACT_ATOMS: atom_id res chain seq x y z
N MET A 1 11.75 -12.49 12.06
CA MET A 1 11.89 -11.08 11.63
C MET A 1 10.84 -10.75 10.57
N VAL A 2 10.27 -9.59 10.65
CA VAL A 2 9.28 -9.13 9.68
C VAL A 2 9.90 -8.08 8.77
N TYR A 3 9.78 -8.29 7.46
CA TYR A 3 10.23 -7.33 6.46
C TYR A 3 9.04 -6.55 5.95
N ARG A 4 9.20 -5.25 5.78
CA ARG A 4 8.15 -4.36 5.31
C ARG A 4 8.59 -3.61 4.06
N ILE A 5 7.69 -3.49 3.07
CA ILE A 5 7.92 -2.75 1.86
C ILE A 5 6.65 -1.96 1.48
N TYR A 6 6.85 -0.74 0.99
CA TYR A 6 5.78 0.09 0.47
C TYR A 6 5.93 0.17 -1.04
N VAL A 7 4.82 0.04 -1.75
CA VAL A 7 4.80 0.04 -3.22
C VAL A 7 3.77 1.07 -3.68
N GLU A 8 4.21 1.97 -4.55
CA GLU A 8 3.35 3.04 -5.08
C GLU A 8 3.48 3.08 -6.59
N LYS A 9 2.35 3.24 -7.29
CA LYS A 9 2.38 3.43 -8.74
C LYS A 9 3.07 4.73 -9.11
N LYS A 10 3.92 4.69 -10.14
CA LYS A 10 4.57 5.88 -10.65
C LYS A 10 3.55 6.85 -11.25
N PRO A 11 3.87 8.16 -11.29
CA PRO A 11 3.00 9.12 -11.98
C PRO A 11 2.67 8.66 -13.40
N GLY A 12 1.40 8.75 -13.76
CA GLY A 12 0.88 8.24 -15.02
C GLY A 12 0.30 6.84 -14.94
N PHE A 13 0.65 6.08 -13.91
CA PHE A 13 0.10 4.75 -13.65
C PHE A 13 -0.76 4.71 -12.39
N ASP A 14 -0.89 5.83 -11.72
CA ASP A 14 -1.59 5.99 -10.43
C ASP A 14 -3.08 6.31 -10.62
N VAL A 15 -3.74 5.54 -11.47
CA VAL A 15 -5.15 5.75 -11.85
C VAL A 15 -6.07 5.64 -10.64
N GLU A 16 -5.83 4.67 -9.78
CA GLU A 16 -6.69 4.46 -8.61
C GLU A 16 -6.60 5.62 -7.63
N ALA A 17 -5.39 6.13 -7.37
CA ALA A 17 -5.20 7.28 -6.49
C ALA A 17 -5.88 8.52 -7.03
N ASN A 18 -5.75 8.78 -8.33
CA ASN A 18 -6.38 9.93 -8.98
C ASN A 18 -7.90 9.81 -8.98
N GLY A 19 -8.42 8.61 -9.21
CA GLY A 19 -9.87 8.36 -9.17
C GLY A 19 -10.42 8.61 -7.77
N LEU A 20 -9.76 8.13 -6.74
CA LEU A 20 -10.19 8.34 -5.36
C LEU A 20 -10.13 9.82 -4.99
N LYS A 21 -9.07 10.52 -5.37
CA LYS A 21 -8.96 11.96 -5.15
C LYS A 21 -10.13 12.70 -5.77
N ASN A 22 -10.48 12.36 -7.01
CA ASN A 22 -11.59 13.02 -7.72
C ASN A 22 -12.92 12.72 -7.04
N GLU A 23 -13.13 11.51 -6.54
CA GLU A 23 -14.34 11.18 -5.78
C GLU A 23 -14.44 12.00 -4.50
N LEU A 24 -13.35 12.09 -3.75
CA LEU A 24 -13.36 12.81 -2.48
C LEU A 24 -13.57 14.31 -2.68
N THR A 25 -12.94 14.89 -3.69
CA THR A 25 -13.06 16.34 -3.95
C THR A 25 -14.38 16.70 -4.64
N GLY A 26 -14.85 15.85 -5.55
CA GLY A 26 -16.05 16.12 -6.33
C GLY A 26 -17.32 15.67 -5.65
N LEU A 27 -17.44 14.36 -5.35
CA LEU A 27 -18.68 13.78 -4.83
C LEU A 27 -18.90 14.08 -3.36
N LEU A 28 -17.82 14.03 -2.55
CA LEU A 28 -17.93 14.25 -1.12
C LEU A 28 -17.64 15.70 -0.70
N GLY A 29 -17.26 16.55 -1.65
CA GLY A 29 -17.07 17.96 -1.39
C GLY A 29 -15.83 18.31 -0.55
N ILE A 30 -14.85 17.42 -0.46
CA ILE A 30 -13.64 17.65 0.33
C ILE A 30 -12.66 18.47 -0.50
N ARG A 31 -12.97 19.75 -0.67
CA ARG A 31 -12.23 20.63 -1.56
C ARG A 31 -10.85 21.04 -1.08
N SER A 32 -10.59 20.92 0.22
CA SER A 32 -9.29 21.23 0.79
C SER A 32 -8.26 20.12 0.57
N LEU A 33 -8.66 18.99 0.02
CA LEU A 33 -7.74 17.92 -0.35
C LEU A 33 -7.00 18.32 -1.63
N THR A 34 -5.69 18.55 -1.52
CA THR A 34 -4.87 19.00 -2.64
C THR A 34 -4.05 17.89 -3.27
N GLY A 35 -3.87 16.78 -2.56
CA GLY A 35 -3.14 15.64 -3.09
C GLY A 35 -3.52 14.37 -2.37
N LEU A 36 -3.42 13.25 -3.07
CA LEU A 36 -3.67 11.91 -2.50
C LEU A 36 -2.70 10.94 -3.15
N ARG A 37 -1.98 10.21 -2.29
CA ARG A 37 -1.11 9.12 -2.72
C ARG A 37 -1.61 7.84 -2.09
N LEU A 38 -1.56 6.76 -2.86
CA LEU A 38 -2.02 5.45 -2.42
C LEU A 38 -0.89 4.46 -2.58
N LEU A 39 -0.51 3.81 -1.48
CA LEU A 39 0.54 2.82 -1.45
C LEU A 39 -0.01 1.49 -0.97
N ASN A 40 0.61 0.41 -1.40
CA ASN A 40 0.37 -0.90 -0.81
C ASN A 40 1.55 -1.21 0.11
N ARG A 41 1.25 -1.63 1.33
CA ARG A 41 2.26 -2.04 2.31
C ARG A 41 2.19 -3.55 2.46
N TYR A 42 3.35 -4.19 2.36
CA TYR A 42 3.46 -5.63 2.60
C TYR A 42 4.34 -5.89 3.80
N ASP A 43 3.88 -6.76 4.68
CA ASP A 43 4.67 -7.29 5.78
C ASP A 43 4.88 -8.78 5.53
N VAL A 44 6.12 -9.22 5.54
CA VAL A 44 6.51 -10.58 5.18
C VAL A 44 7.33 -11.20 6.30
N GLU A 45 6.95 -12.39 6.71
CA GLU A 45 7.61 -13.14 7.76
C GLU A 45 7.86 -14.57 7.29
N GLY A 46 8.99 -15.14 7.71
CA GLY A 46 9.32 -16.53 7.37
C GLY A 46 10.24 -16.68 6.17
N ILE A 47 10.90 -15.60 5.75
CA ILE A 47 11.91 -15.66 4.69
C ILE A 47 13.18 -14.94 5.16
N ASP A 48 14.29 -15.17 4.46
CA ASP A 48 15.53 -14.47 4.77
C ASP A 48 15.62 -13.15 3.98
N GLU A 49 16.61 -12.34 4.34
CA GLU A 49 16.79 -11.02 3.73
C GLU A 49 17.08 -11.10 2.23
N ALA A 50 17.90 -12.07 1.82
CA ALA A 50 18.26 -12.22 0.41
C ALA A 50 17.03 -12.54 -0.44
N LEU A 51 16.17 -13.45 0.05
CA LEU A 51 14.93 -13.79 -0.64
C LEU A 51 13.98 -12.60 -0.66
N PHE A 52 13.88 -11.87 0.45
CA PHE A 52 13.04 -10.67 0.47
C PHE A 52 13.46 -9.65 -0.59
N HIS A 53 14.75 -9.34 -0.68
CA HIS A 53 15.24 -8.41 -1.69
C HIS A 53 14.97 -8.88 -3.11
N GLN A 54 15.11 -10.18 -3.36
CA GLN A 54 14.77 -10.75 -4.66
C GLN A 54 13.29 -10.55 -4.98
N CYS A 55 12.42 -10.68 -3.99
CA CYS A 55 10.97 -10.56 -4.18
C CYS A 55 10.48 -9.13 -4.36
N VAL A 56 11.25 -8.13 -3.95
CA VAL A 56 10.83 -6.73 -4.07
C VAL A 56 10.50 -6.37 -5.51
N SER A 57 11.33 -6.80 -6.46
CA SER A 57 11.13 -6.47 -7.88
C SER A 57 10.42 -7.55 -8.68
N THR A 58 10.12 -8.70 -8.07
CA THR A 58 9.51 -9.83 -8.79
C THR A 58 8.12 -10.18 -8.28
N VAL A 59 7.85 -9.96 -6.99
CA VAL A 59 6.56 -10.33 -6.37
C VAL A 59 5.78 -9.09 -5.98
N PHE A 60 6.42 -8.14 -5.30
CA PHE A 60 5.71 -7.02 -4.70
C PHE A 60 5.54 -5.83 -5.63
N SER A 61 6.37 -5.72 -6.66
CA SER A 61 6.32 -4.57 -7.56
C SER A 61 6.63 -4.95 -9.01
N GLU A 62 6.20 -4.06 -9.90
CA GLU A 62 6.59 -4.09 -11.31
C GLU A 62 7.46 -2.85 -11.55
N PRO A 63 8.79 -2.98 -11.60
CA PRO A 63 9.69 -1.82 -11.64
C PRO A 63 9.37 -0.76 -12.70
N PRO A 64 8.89 -1.11 -13.91
CA PRO A 64 8.55 -0.09 -14.91
C PRO A 64 7.42 0.84 -14.49
N VAL A 65 6.51 0.38 -13.62
CA VAL A 65 5.30 1.13 -13.24
C VAL A 65 5.19 1.41 -11.75
N ASP A 66 6.06 0.85 -10.93
CA ASP A 66 6.02 0.99 -9.47
C ASP A 66 7.30 1.57 -8.91
N ASN A 67 7.15 2.38 -7.85
CA ASN A 67 8.23 2.77 -6.96
C ASN A 67 8.12 1.98 -5.68
N THR A 68 9.25 1.62 -5.08
CA THR A 68 9.28 0.88 -3.82
C THR A 68 10.06 1.66 -2.76
N TYR A 69 9.62 1.53 -1.50
CA TYR A 69 10.24 2.23 -0.38
C TYR A 69 10.37 1.27 0.80
N ALA A 70 11.55 1.25 1.41
CA ALA A 70 11.77 0.42 2.62
C ALA A 70 11.06 1.01 3.84
N GLN A 71 10.84 2.32 3.84
CA GLN A 71 10.13 3.04 4.89
C GLN A 71 9.07 3.91 4.25
N LEU A 72 8.10 4.35 5.06
CA LEU A 72 7.08 5.26 4.56
C LEU A 72 7.76 6.50 3.97
N PRO A 73 7.50 6.82 2.68
CA PRO A 73 8.15 7.97 2.06
C PRO A 73 7.75 9.28 2.72
N GLU A 74 8.63 10.27 2.61
CA GLU A 74 8.30 11.61 3.10
C GLU A 74 7.06 12.13 2.40
N HIS A 75 6.20 12.78 3.15
CA HIS A 75 4.95 13.31 2.65
C HIS A 75 4.52 14.52 3.49
N GLU A 76 3.75 15.39 2.89
CA GLU A 76 3.07 16.47 3.59
C GLU A 76 1.67 16.01 3.96
N GLY A 77 1.17 16.49 5.10
CA GLY A 77 -0.18 16.16 5.53
C GLY A 77 -0.25 14.89 6.34
N THR A 78 -1.28 14.11 6.14
CA THR A 78 -1.65 13.01 7.01
C THR A 78 -1.52 11.67 6.33
N ALA A 79 -1.06 10.66 7.08
CA ALA A 79 -0.99 9.29 6.61
C ALA A 79 -1.84 8.39 7.49
N PHE A 80 -2.54 7.42 6.89
CA PHE A 80 -3.21 6.35 7.63
C PHE A 80 -3.19 5.08 6.80
N ALA A 81 -3.30 3.95 7.49
CA ALA A 81 -3.32 2.64 6.85
C ALA A 81 -4.65 1.94 7.15
N VAL A 82 -5.14 1.22 6.14
CA VAL A 82 -6.32 0.37 6.28
C VAL A 82 -5.86 -1.08 6.14
N GLU A 83 -6.07 -1.85 7.19
CA GLU A 83 -5.65 -3.25 7.25
C GLU A 83 -6.88 -4.17 7.24
N TYR A 84 -6.66 -5.41 6.83
CA TYR A 84 -7.71 -6.42 6.93
C TYR A 84 -7.90 -6.82 8.39
N LEU A 85 -9.15 -7.03 8.78
CA LEU A 85 -9.47 -7.56 10.10
C LEU A 85 -9.07 -9.04 10.18
N PRO A 86 -8.78 -9.53 11.39
CA PRO A 86 -8.53 -10.96 11.59
C PRO A 86 -9.69 -11.78 11.02
N GLY A 87 -9.36 -12.80 10.23
CA GLY A 87 -10.35 -13.65 9.59
C GLY A 87 -10.84 -13.18 8.22
N GLN A 88 -10.54 -11.95 7.84
CA GLN A 88 -10.83 -11.50 6.48
C GLN A 88 -9.77 -12.03 5.51
N PHE A 89 -10.20 -12.34 4.29
CA PHE A 89 -9.27 -12.84 3.27
C PHE A 89 -8.51 -11.68 2.63
N ASP A 90 -7.19 -11.75 2.69
CA ASP A 90 -6.29 -10.78 2.07
C ASP A 90 -5.74 -11.39 0.78
N GLN A 91 -6.44 -11.14 -0.33
CA GLN A 91 -6.09 -11.73 -1.62
C GLN A 91 -4.70 -11.30 -2.10
N ARG A 92 -4.34 -10.06 -1.90
CA ARG A 92 -3.03 -9.53 -2.31
C ARG A 92 -1.90 -10.23 -1.56
N ALA A 93 -2.06 -10.41 -0.26
CA ALA A 93 -1.10 -11.13 0.56
C ALA A 93 -1.03 -12.61 0.20
N ASP A 94 -2.18 -13.23 -0.06
CA ASP A 94 -2.25 -14.63 -0.45
C ASP A 94 -1.50 -14.89 -1.76
N SER A 95 -1.74 -14.04 -2.75
CA SER A 95 -1.06 -14.15 -4.04
C SER A 95 0.45 -13.96 -3.91
N ALA A 96 0.88 -13.01 -3.09
CA ALA A 96 2.31 -12.77 -2.85
C ALA A 96 2.95 -13.97 -2.16
N ALA A 97 2.29 -14.52 -1.15
CA ALA A 97 2.81 -15.70 -0.43
C ALA A 97 2.97 -16.89 -1.36
N GLU A 98 2.01 -17.12 -2.24
CA GLU A 98 2.08 -18.20 -3.23
C GLU A 98 3.25 -18.00 -4.20
N CYS A 99 3.44 -16.79 -4.71
CA CYS A 99 4.56 -16.49 -5.59
C CYS A 99 5.90 -16.69 -4.90
N ILE A 100 6.04 -16.27 -3.65
CA ILE A 100 7.27 -16.46 -2.88
C ILE A 100 7.55 -17.95 -2.69
N GLN A 101 6.53 -18.73 -2.38
CA GLN A 101 6.68 -20.17 -2.23
C GLN A 101 7.15 -20.83 -3.51
N LEU A 102 6.61 -20.44 -4.65
CA LEU A 102 7.05 -20.96 -5.95
C LEU A 102 8.48 -20.60 -6.28
N ILE A 103 8.89 -19.36 -5.99
CA ILE A 103 10.26 -18.90 -6.27
C ILE A 103 11.27 -19.62 -5.37
N SER A 104 10.98 -19.73 -4.09
CA SER A 104 11.91 -20.30 -3.13
C SER A 104 11.88 -21.83 -3.09
N GLN A 105 10.77 -22.43 -3.55
CA GLN A 105 10.49 -23.86 -3.44
C GLN A 105 10.56 -24.33 -1.98
N GLY A 106 10.28 -23.44 -1.05
CA GLY A 106 10.33 -23.68 0.36
C GLY A 106 8.96 -23.62 1.02
N GLU A 107 8.94 -23.27 2.29
CA GLU A 107 7.70 -23.12 3.03
C GLU A 107 6.97 -21.84 2.62
N ARG A 108 5.65 -21.86 2.77
CA ARG A 108 4.84 -20.69 2.50
C ARG A 108 5.09 -19.62 3.57
N PRO A 109 5.49 -18.41 3.18
CA PRO A 109 5.70 -17.34 4.15
C PRO A 109 4.37 -16.79 4.65
N LEU A 110 4.42 -16.06 5.76
CA LEU A 110 3.28 -15.29 6.25
C LEU A 110 3.38 -13.90 5.66
N VAL A 111 2.37 -13.49 4.88
CA VAL A 111 2.32 -12.18 4.26
C VAL A 111 1.03 -11.49 4.67
N ARG A 112 1.13 -10.21 4.96
CA ARG A 112 -0.02 -9.33 5.22
C ARG A 112 0.11 -8.10 4.35
N SER A 113 -1.01 -7.59 3.87
CA SER A 113 -1.01 -6.33 3.12
C SER A 113 -1.92 -5.31 3.76
N ALA A 114 -1.65 -4.04 3.46
CA ALA A 114 -2.47 -2.91 3.88
C ALA A 114 -2.42 -1.85 2.80
N ARG A 115 -3.48 -1.01 2.77
CA ARG A 115 -3.52 0.16 1.90
C ARG A 115 -3.12 1.36 2.73
N VAL A 116 -2.17 2.15 2.24
CA VAL A 116 -1.70 3.34 2.93
C VAL A 116 -2.09 4.56 2.12
N TYR A 117 -2.76 5.50 2.79
CA TYR A 117 -3.26 6.73 2.18
C TYR A 117 -2.44 7.89 2.70
N LEU A 118 -1.88 8.69 1.79
CA LEU A 118 -1.17 9.92 2.13
C LEU A 118 -2.00 11.09 1.61
N LEU A 119 -2.55 11.87 2.54
CA LEU A 119 -3.48 12.94 2.22
C LEU A 119 -2.81 14.29 2.43
N GLN A 120 -2.87 15.15 1.44
CA GLN A 120 -2.40 16.53 1.53
C GLN A 120 -3.60 17.45 1.54
N GLY A 121 -3.59 18.43 2.43
CA GLY A 121 -4.65 19.40 2.54
C GLY A 121 -4.93 19.81 3.96
N SER A 122 -6.11 20.39 4.18
CA SER A 122 -6.51 20.94 5.47
C SER A 122 -6.85 19.83 6.47
N PRO A 123 -6.58 20.05 7.79
CA PRO A 123 -7.00 19.11 8.83
C PRO A 123 -8.51 18.83 8.86
N VAL A 124 -9.31 19.77 8.39
CA VAL A 124 -10.78 19.59 8.30
C VAL A 124 -11.11 18.43 7.37
N SER A 125 -10.43 18.36 6.20
CA SER A 125 -10.60 17.26 5.27
C SER A 125 -10.24 15.93 5.90
N TYR A 126 -9.14 15.90 6.63
CA TYR A 126 -8.70 14.70 7.33
C TYR A 126 -9.74 14.21 8.33
N THR A 127 -10.28 15.11 9.15
CA THR A 127 -11.29 14.76 10.12
C THR A 127 -12.53 14.16 9.44
N HIS A 128 -12.94 14.74 8.34
CA HIS A 128 -14.08 14.24 7.56
C HIS A 128 -13.80 12.86 7.00
N LEU A 129 -12.62 12.65 6.44
CA LEU A 129 -12.22 11.36 5.87
C LEU A 129 -12.15 10.25 6.90
N ARG A 130 -11.72 10.56 8.11
CA ARG A 130 -11.68 9.55 9.19
C ARG A 130 -13.03 8.95 9.48
N ALA A 131 -14.11 9.70 9.29
CA ALA A 131 -15.45 9.19 9.50
C ALA A 131 -15.82 8.10 8.50
N HIS A 132 -15.17 8.07 7.35
CA HIS A 132 -15.41 7.06 6.31
C HIS A 132 -14.51 5.83 6.45
N GLU A 133 -13.47 5.94 7.24
CA GLU A 133 -12.49 4.87 7.42
C GLU A 133 -13.06 3.73 8.25
N THR A 134 -13.91 4.04 9.16
CA THR A 134 -14.54 3.06 10.03
C THR A 134 -15.83 2.54 9.43
#